data_75ec0bebdc65437e57c135b5d8ffa098
#
_entry.id   75ec0bebdc65437e57c135b5d8ffa098
#
_cell.length_a   1.000
_cell.length_b   1.000
_cell.length_c   1.000
_cell.angle_alpha   90.00
_cell.angle_beta   90.00
_cell.angle_gamma   90.00
#
_symmetry.space_group_name_H-M   'P 1'
#
loop_
_entity.id
_entity.type
_entity.pdbx_description
1 polymer ?
#
loop_
_entity_poly.entity_id
_entity_poly.type
_entity_poly.pdbx_seq_one_letter_code
_entity_poly.pdbx_strand_id
1 'polypeptide(L)'
;MLTSSYGGANMEKYKILIVEDQKQMAMFIEMELTHEGYEVDTAYDGREGLKKVENNEYDLILLDIMIPSLNGIEVCRRIRQFSNVPIIMLTAKSDVPDKVLGLDVGANDYLTKPFAIEELLARIRVYTREKVLKNKLDEIKVKDIVMNNITHEVWRDGKEIQLTKKEYDLLEMLLINKNIVLSREKLIEEVWGYDYVGDTNSVDVFIRYLRSKIDDGFEDKLITTIRGVGYVIKDN
;
A
#
# COMPACT_ATOMS: atom_id res chain seq x y z
N MET A 1 -12.84 21.32 29.78
CA MET A 1 -13.16 21.04 28.37
C MET A 1 -11.95 21.37 27.54
N LEU A 2 -11.15 20.38 27.23
CA LEU A 2 -9.99 20.50 26.36
C LEU A 2 -10.28 19.60 25.14
N THR A 3 -10.68 20.21 24.04
CA THR A 3 -10.84 19.55 22.75
C THR A 3 -9.46 19.36 22.14
N SER A 4 -8.95 18.14 22.24
CA SER A 4 -7.76 17.71 21.52
C SER A 4 -8.12 17.52 20.04
N SER A 5 -7.78 18.51 19.20
CA SER A 5 -7.80 18.35 17.75
C SER A 5 -6.51 17.63 17.32
N TYR A 6 -6.57 16.32 17.23
CA TYR A 6 -5.56 15.57 16.47
C TYR A 6 -5.78 15.87 15.00
N GLY A 7 -4.82 16.56 14.39
CA GLY A 7 -4.73 16.73 12.94
C GLY A 7 -4.59 15.35 12.28
N GLY A 8 -5.71 14.81 11.79
CA GLY A 8 -5.73 13.59 11.02
C GLY A 8 -5.04 13.84 9.67
N ALA A 9 -3.91 13.22 9.44
CA ALA A 9 -3.44 12.99 8.09
C ALA A 9 -4.57 12.28 7.34
N ASN A 10 -4.96 12.82 6.19
CA ASN A 10 -6.01 12.27 5.33
C ASN A 10 -5.45 10.95 4.76
N MET A 11 -5.58 9.85 5.52
CA MET A 11 -5.31 8.52 4.98
C MET A 11 -6.40 8.26 3.94
N GLU A 12 -6.02 8.22 2.66
CA GLU A 12 -6.94 7.79 1.61
C GLU A 12 -7.52 6.43 2.02
N LYS A 13 -8.85 6.43 2.23
CA LYS A 13 -9.57 5.22 2.57
C LYS A 13 -9.59 4.31 1.35
N TYR A 14 -9.34 3.03 1.56
CA TYR A 14 -9.51 2.02 0.51
C TYR A 14 -10.96 1.98 0.07
N LYS A 15 -11.18 2.12 -1.23
CA LYS A 15 -12.51 2.11 -1.82
C LYS A 15 -12.83 0.75 -2.43
N ILE A 16 -13.87 0.11 -1.90
CA ILE A 16 -14.30 -1.23 -2.30
C ILE A 16 -15.66 -1.13 -2.98
N LEU A 17 -15.81 -1.76 -4.15
CA LEU A 17 -17.10 -1.93 -4.80
C LEU A 17 -17.64 -3.33 -4.48
N ILE A 18 -18.89 -3.40 -4.01
CA ILE A 18 -19.65 -4.64 -3.86
C ILE A 18 -20.67 -4.73 -4.98
N VAL A 19 -20.64 -5.82 -5.77
CA VAL A 19 -21.63 -6.11 -6.81
C VAL A 19 -22.36 -7.39 -6.42
N GLU A 20 -23.56 -7.25 -5.85
CA GLU A 20 -24.33 -8.31 -5.22
C GLU A 20 -25.82 -7.98 -5.32
N ASP A 21 -26.64 -8.86 -5.88
CA ASP A 21 -28.07 -8.63 -6.09
C ASP A 21 -28.93 -8.80 -4.82
N GLN A 22 -28.45 -9.61 -3.87
CA GLN A 22 -29.09 -9.81 -2.60
C GLN A 22 -28.79 -8.62 -1.67
N LYS A 23 -29.71 -7.65 -1.62
CA LYS A 23 -29.54 -6.41 -0.83
C LYS A 23 -29.14 -6.65 0.62
N GLN A 24 -29.69 -7.69 1.27
CA GLN A 24 -29.36 -8.00 2.67
C GLN A 24 -27.90 -8.42 2.81
N MET A 25 -27.37 -9.22 1.87
CA MET A 25 -25.97 -9.64 1.85
C MET A 25 -25.07 -8.45 1.56
N ALA A 26 -25.40 -7.64 0.56
CA ALA A 26 -24.63 -6.43 0.22
C ALA A 26 -24.56 -5.48 1.42
N MET A 27 -25.69 -5.19 2.08
CA MET A 27 -25.73 -4.32 3.29
C MET A 27 -24.93 -4.90 4.46
N PHE A 28 -24.97 -6.21 4.66
CA PHE A 28 -24.17 -6.85 5.70
C PHE A 28 -22.68 -6.69 5.44
N ILE A 29 -22.22 -6.99 4.22
CA ILE A 29 -20.81 -6.82 3.84
C ILE A 29 -20.39 -5.35 3.92
N GLU A 30 -21.23 -4.42 3.44
CA GLU A 30 -20.98 -2.98 3.49
C GLU A 30 -20.80 -2.49 4.95
N MET A 31 -21.65 -2.94 5.86
CA MET A 31 -21.58 -2.58 7.29
C MET A 31 -20.25 -3.04 7.91
N GLU A 32 -19.88 -4.29 7.67
CA GLU A 32 -18.65 -4.87 8.21
C GLU A 32 -17.40 -4.19 7.62
N LEU A 33 -17.37 -3.94 6.31
CA LEU A 33 -16.25 -3.26 5.66
C LEU A 33 -16.13 -1.79 6.11
N THR A 34 -17.25 -1.11 6.29
CA THR A 34 -17.27 0.27 6.81
C THR A 34 -16.77 0.33 8.26
N HIS A 35 -17.12 -0.66 9.08
CA HIS A 35 -16.61 -0.80 10.45
C HIS A 35 -15.08 -1.02 10.46
N GLU A 36 -14.53 -1.77 9.51
CA GLU A 36 -13.09 -1.96 9.31
C GLU A 36 -12.38 -0.74 8.70
N GLY A 37 -13.13 0.33 8.38
CA GLY A 37 -12.58 1.61 7.91
C GLY A 37 -12.47 1.76 6.40
N TYR A 38 -13.00 0.83 5.61
CA TYR A 38 -13.07 0.95 4.16
C TYR A 38 -14.17 1.94 3.71
N GLU A 39 -13.97 2.58 2.56
CA GLU A 39 -15.03 3.27 1.82
C GLU A 39 -15.71 2.24 0.90
N VAL A 40 -17.05 2.18 0.92
CA VAL A 40 -17.78 1.13 0.22
C VAL A 40 -18.84 1.73 -0.68
N ASP A 41 -18.84 1.27 -1.93
CA ASP A 41 -19.94 1.48 -2.88
C ASP A 41 -20.63 0.14 -3.15
N THR A 42 -21.92 0.15 -3.43
CA THR A 42 -22.70 -1.04 -3.77
C THR A 42 -23.36 -0.92 -5.14
N ALA A 43 -23.46 -2.03 -5.86
CA ALA A 43 -24.24 -2.18 -7.08
C ALA A 43 -25.05 -3.49 -7.00
N TYR A 44 -26.26 -3.50 -7.52
CA TYR A 44 -27.18 -4.62 -7.39
C TYR A 44 -27.39 -5.42 -8.69
N ASP A 45 -26.73 -5.04 -9.75
CA ASP A 45 -26.67 -5.78 -11.00
C ASP A 45 -25.33 -5.56 -11.72
N GLY A 46 -25.03 -6.46 -12.68
CA GLY A 46 -23.74 -6.44 -13.35
C GLY A 46 -23.52 -5.23 -14.28
N ARG A 47 -24.58 -4.63 -14.84
CA ARG A 47 -24.45 -3.43 -15.67
C ARG A 47 -24.17 -2.19 -14.81
N GLU A 48 -24.86 -2.08 -13.67
CA GLU A 48 -24.60 -1.03 -12.70
C GLU A 48 -23.15 -1.13 -12.17
N GLY A 49 -22.72 -2.35 -11.78
CA GLY A 49 -21.36 -2.62 -11.34
C GLY A 49 -20.32 -2.18 -12.36
N LEU A 50 -20.47 -2.63 -13.62
CA LEU A 50 -19.54 -2.26 -14.71
C LEU A 50 -19.50 -0.74 -14.91
N LYS A 51 -20.65 -0.06 -14.97
CA LYS A 51 -20.74 1.39 -15.13
C LYS A 51 -20.05 2.14 -13.97
N LYS A 52 -20.14 1.63 -12.73
CA LYS A 52 -19.44 2.22 -11.60
C LYS A 52 -17.94 2.12 -11.76
N VAL A 53 -17.40 0.98 -12.21
CA VAL A 53 -15.96 0.79 -12.46
C VAL A 53 -15.45 1.65 -13.61
N GLU A 54 -16.27 1.89 -14.64
CA GLU A 54 -15.93 2.78 -15.76
C GLU A 54 -15.80 4.27 -15.34
N ASN A 55 -16.52 4.69 -14.30
CA ASN A 55 -16.62 6.09 -13.90
C ASN A 55 -15.90 6.43 -12.58
N ASN A 56 -15.44 5.44 -11.83
CA ASN A 56 -14.77 5.62 -10.55
C ASN A 56 -13.59 4.67 -10.42
N GLU A 57 -12.62 5.05 -9.60
CA GLU A 57 -11.53 4.19 -9.21
C GLU A 57 -11.89 3.40 -7.94
N TYR A 58 -11.59 2.12 -7.94
CA TYR A 58 -11.73 1.22 -6.81
C TYR A 58 -10.42 0.49 -6.55
N ASP A 59 -10.18 0.16 -5.30
CA ASP A 59 -8.99 -0.59 -4.87
C ASP A 59 -9.23 -2.10 -4.87
N LEU A 60 -10.51 -2.51 -4.78
CA LEU A 60 -10.95 -3.90 -4.80
C LEU A 60 -12.41 -3.97 -5.25
N ILE A 61 -12.77 -5.06 -5.91
CA ILE A 61 -14.15 -5.37 -6.27
C ILE A 61 -14.53 -6.73 -5.67
N LEU A 62 -15.62 -6.76 -4.92
CA LEU A 62 -16.32 -8.00 -4.54
C LEU A 62 -17.44 -8.22 -5.56
N LEU A 63 -17.42 -9.32 -6.27
CA LEU A 63 -18.31 -9.55 -7.42
C LEU A 63 -18.99 -10.90 -7.31
N ASP A 64 -20.32 -10.89 -7.11
CA ASP A 64 -21.08 -12.13 -7.23
C ASP A 64 -21.15 -12.59 -8.68
N ILE A 65 -21.03 -13.88 -8.89
CA ILE A 65 -21.16 -14.52 -10.20
C ILE A 65 -22.63 -14.50 -10.66
N MET A 66 -23.56 -14.74 -9.74
CA MET A 66 -24.98 -14.97 -10.05
C MET A 66 -25.81 -13.69 -9.91
N ILE A 67 -25.43 -12.63 -10.63
CA ILE A 67 -26.14 -11.36 -10.64
C ILE A 67 -26.95 -11.14 -11.93
N PRO A 68 -28.04 -10.37 -11.87
CA PRO A 68 -28.89 -10.11 -13.03
C PRO A 68 -28.24 -9.16 -14.04
N SER A 69 -28.87 -9.03 -15.20
CA SER A 69 -28.52 -8.15 -16.33
C SER A 69 -27.25 -8.56 -17.04
N LEU A 70 -26.14 -8.69 -16.34
CA LEU A 70 -24.85 -9.15 -16.83
C LEU A 70 -24.20 -9.98 -15.73
N ASN A 71 -23.91 -11.27 -16.00
CA ASN A 71 -23.32 -12.15 -14.99
C ASN A 71 -21.91 -11.70 -14.57
N GLY A 72 -21.48 -12.06 -13.37
CA GLY A 72 -20.21 -11.59 -12.80
C GLY A 72 -18.98 -12.01 -13.61
N ILE A 73 -19.01 -13.16 -14.28
CA ILE A 73 -17.91 -13.61 -15.15
C ILE A 73 -17.73 -12.65 -16.34
N GLU A 74 -18.84 -12.26 -16.98
CA GLU A 74 -18.78 -11.32 -18.09
C GLU A 74 -18.43 -9.90 -17.63
N VAL A 75 -18.89 -9.49 -16.44
CA VAL A 75 -18.46 -8.22 -15.80
C VAL A 75 -16.96 -8.22 -15.60
N CYS A 76 -16.39 -9.26 -15.00
CA CYS A 76 -14.95 -9.41 -14.81
C CYS A 76 -14.18 -9.32 -16.12
N ARG A 77 -14.61 -10.07 -17.15
CA ARG A 77 -13.99 -10.06 -18.48
C ARG A 77 -13.94 -8.66 -19.08
N ARG A 78 -15.02 -7.88 -18.98
CA ARG A 78 -15.07 -6.50 -19.47
C ARG A 78 -14.20 -5.56 -18.67
N ILE A 79 -14.21 -5.66 -17.35
CA ILE A 79 -13.33 -4.86 -16.49
C ILE A 79 -11.87 -5.10 -16.88
N ARG A 80 -11.46 -6.33 -17.14
CA ARG A 80 -10.09 -6.68 -17.54
C ARG A 80 -9.63 -6.10 -18.86
N GLN A 81 -10.53 -5.58 -19.69
CA GLN A 81 -10.16 -4.88 -20.91
C GLN A 81 -9.55 -3.49 -20.66
N PHE A 82 -9.80 -2.89 -19.50
CA PHE A 82 -9.35 -1.53 -19.17
C PHE A 82 -8.81 -1.36 -17.75
N SER A 83 -8.94 -2.35 -16.85
CA SER A 83 -8.51 -2.24 -15.46
C SER A 83 -7.94 -3.56 -14.92
N ASN A 84 -6.86 -3.42 -14.11
CA ASN A 84 -6.26 -4.51 -13.34
C ASN A 84 -6.67 -4.50 -11.86
N VAL A 85 -7.73 -3.77 -11.50
CA VAL A 85 -8.23 -3.72 -10.12
C VAL A 85 -8.46 -5.14 -9.58
N PRO A 86 -8.01 -5.47 -8.36
CA PRO A 86 -8.26 -6.78 -7.78
C PRO A 86 -9.75 -7.10 -7.71
N ILE A 87 -10.13 -8.34 -8.12
CA ILE A 87 -11.49 -8.83 -8.08
C ILE A 87 -11.53 -10.13 -7.28
N ILE A 88 -12.33 -10.16 -6.23
CA ILE A 88 -12.69 -11.36 -5.48
C ILE A 88 -14.10 -11.78 -5.93
N MET A 89 -14.22 -12.95 -6.53
CA MET A 89 -15.51 -13.50 -6.92
C MET A 89 -16.21 -14.11 -5.72
N LEU A 90 -17.48 -13.77 -5.52
CA LEU A 90 -18.37 -14.44 -4.59
C LEU A 90 -19.19 -15.47 -5.36
N THR A 91 -19.25 -16.72 -4.91
CA THR A 91 -19.92 -17.77 -5.66
C THR A 91 -20.66 -18.75 -4.76
N ALA A 92 -21.87 -19.15 -5.16
CA ALA A 92 -22.60 -20.23 -4.50
C ALA A 92 -22.11 -21.63 -4.93
N LYS A 93 -21.24 -21.72 -5.96
CA LYS A 93 -20.79 -22.97 -6.54
C LYS A 93 -19.42 -23.36 -6.02
N SER A 94 -19.33 -24.57 -5.47
CA SER A 94 -18.09 -25.20 -5.00
C SER A 94 -17.36 -25.97 -6.10
N ASP A 95 -17.95 -26.11 -7.31
CA ASP A 95 -17.44 -26.98 -8.35
C ASP A 95 -16.16 -26.43 -8.98
N VAL A 96 -15.16 -27.30 -9.09
CA VAL A 96 -13.83 -26.99 -9.64
C VAL A 96 -13.88 -26.34 -11.03
N PRO A 97 -14.77 -26.75 -11.98
CA PRO A 97 -14.85 -26.12 -13.29
C PRO A 97 -15.21 -24.62 -13.26
N ASP A 98 -16.11 -24.21 -12.36
CA ASP A 98 -16.53 -22.81 -12.27
C ASP A 98 -15.43 -21.92 -11.66
N LYS A 99 -14.61 -22.46 -10.74
CA LYS A 99 -13.43 -21.78 -10.18
C LYS A 99 -12.32 -21.61 -11.21
N VAL A 100 -12.06 -22.67 -12.01
CA VAL A 100 -11.07 -22.63 -13.08
C VAL A 100 -11.48 -21.63 -14.16
N LEU A 101 -12.76 -21.67 -14.59
CA LEU A 101 -13.27 -20.74 -15.60
C LEU A 101 -13.16 -19.28 -15.15
N GLY A 102 -13.35 -19.02 -13.88
CA GLY A 102 -13.25 -17.67 -13.33
C GLY A 102 -11.82 -17.17 -13.19
N LEU A 103 -10.85 -18.01 -12.83
CA LEU A 103 -9.42 -17.65 -12.85
C LEU A 103 -8.97 -17.32 -14.28
N ASP A 104 -9.42 -18.10 -15.27
CA ASP A 104 -9.13 -17.87 -16.69
C ASP A 104 -9.66 -16.52 -17.21
N VAL A 105 -10.74 -15.98 -16.62
CA VAL A 105 -11.26 -14.63 -16.99
C VAL A 105 -10.58 -13.50 -16.23
N GLY A 106 -9.61 -13.81 -15.36
CA GLY A 106 -8.77 -12.81 -14.70
C GLY A 106 -9.21 -12.34 -13.31
N ALA A 107 -10.08 -13.10 -12.62
CA ALA A 107 -10.32 -12.86 -11.18
C ALA A 107 -9.05 -13.17 -10.36
N ASN A 108 -8.88 -12.48 -9.25
CA ASN A 108 -7.71 -12.62 -8.38
C ASN A 108 -7.94 -13.66 -7.28
N ASP A 109 -9.19 -13.85 -6.84
CA ASP A 109 -9.56 -14.81 -5.80
C ASP A 109 -11.03 -15.21 -5.87
N TYR A 110 -11.40 -16.27 -5.14
CA TYR A 110 -12.76 -16.82 -5.05
C TYR A 110 -13.11 -17.08 -3.59
N LEU A 111 -14.35 -16.72 -3.24
CA LEU A 111 -14.94 -17.02 -1.93
C LEU A 111 -16.29 -17.70 -2.13
N THR A 112 -16.45 -18.89 -1.59
CA THR A 112 -17.66 -19.70 -1.73
C THR A 112 -18.69 -19.32 -0.68
N LYS A 113 -19.92 -19.01 -1.08
CA LYS A 113 -21.07 -18.79 -0.19
C LYS A 113 -21.63 -20.15 0.32
N PRO A 114 -22.02 -20.26 1.62
CA PRO A 114 -21.86 -19.25 2.66
C PRO A 114 -20.41 -19.17 3.16
N PHE A 115 -19.96 -17.98 3.52
CA PHE A 115 -18.62 -17.71 4.06
C PHE A 115 -18.67 -17.02 5.41
N ALA A 116 -17.61 -17.15 6.20
CA ALA A 116 -17.40 -16.36 7.39
C ALA A 116 -16.89 -14.96 7.01
N ILE A 117 -17.37 -13.92 7.68
CA ILE A 117 -16.93 -12.54 7.40
C ILE A 117 -15.42 -12.38 7.64
N GLU A 118 -14.88 -13.06 8.62
CA GLU A 118 -13.45 -13.07 8.95
C GLU A 118 -12.60 -13.62 7.78
N GLU A 119 -13.13 -14.60 7.02
CA GLU A 119 -12.46 -15.12 5.83
C GLU A 119 -12.45 -14.07 4.71
N LEU A 120 -13.59 -13.41 4.47
CA LEU A 120 -13.66 -12.32 3.49
C LEU A 120 -12.69 -11.20 3.84
N LEU A 121 -12.68 -10.74 5.09
CA LEU A 121 -11.76 -9.70 5.58
C LEU A 121 -10.29 -10.12 5.45
N ALA A 122 -9.97 -11.38 5.72
CA ALA A 122 -8.61 -11.90 5.55
C ALA A 122 -8.15 -11.84 4.09
N ARG A 123 -9.03 -12.21 3.14
CA ARG A 123 -8.75 -12.13 1.69
C ARG A 123 -8.62 -10.70 1.21
N ILE A 124 -9.49 -9.79 1.65
CA ILE A 124 -9.40 -8.36 1.35
C ILE A 124 -8.05 -7.80 1.80
N ARG A 125 -7.60 -8.13 3.03
CA ARG A 125 -6.30 -7.68 3.55
C ARG A 125 -5.11 -8.11 2.70
N VAL A 126 -5.16 -9.24 1.99
CA VAL A 126 -4.10 -9.64 1.06
C VAL A 126 -3.91 -8.61 -0.05
N TYR A 127 -5.01 -8.15 -0.65
CA TYR A 127 -4.98 -7.20 -1.77
C TYR A 127 -4.79 -5.74 -1.34
N THR A 128 -5.31 -5.37 -0.17
CA THR A 128 -5.14 -4.02 0.36
C THR A 128 -3.78 -3.81 1.02
N ARG A 129 -3.14 -4.86 1.51
CA ARG A 129 -1.82 -4.81 2.16
C ARG A 129 -0.71 -4.35 1.20
N GLU A 130 -0.74 -4.76 -0.06
CA GLU A 130 0.26 -4.32 -1.05
C GLU A 130 0.18 -2.81 -1.31
N LYS A 131 -1.01 -2.24 -1.40
CA LYS A 131 -1.16 -0.79 -1.57
C LYS A 131 -0.78 -0.03 -0.30
N VAL A 132 -1.09 -0.55 0.92
CA VAL A 132 -0.60 0.02 2.19
C VAL A 132 0.92 -0.03 2.25
N LEU A 133 1.54 -1.13 1.83
CA LEU A 133 2.99 -1.25 1.77
C LEU A 133 3.56 -0.36 0.66
N LYS A 134 2.89 -0.27 -0.50
CA LYS A 134 3.29 0.57 -1.63
C LYS A 134 3.15 2.05 -1.27
N ASN A 135 2.01 2.49 -0.74
CA ASN A 135 1.83 3.88 -0.29
C ASN A 135 2.77 4.25 0.89
N LYS A 136 3.08 3.31 1.79
CA LYS A 136 4.12 3.51 2.82
C LYS A 136 5.53 3.55 2.25
N LEU A 137 5.76 2.94 1.08
CA LEU A 137 7.02 3.00 0.36
C LEU A 137 7.06 4.19 -0.62
N ASP A 138 5.90 4.64 -1.13
CA ASP A 138 5.79 5.78 -2.04
C ASP A 138 6.07 7.11 -1.33
N GLU A 139 5.68 7.25 -0.07
CA GLU A 139 6.04 8.36 0.81
C GLU A 139 6.48 7.86 2.18
N ILE A 140 7.74 8.10 2.51
CA ILE A 140 8.31 7.79 3.83
C ILE A 140 8.37 9.08 4.64
N LYS A 141 7.67 9.09 5.78
CA LYS A 141 7.68 10.23 6.71
C LYS A 141 8.24 9.83 8.06
N VAL A 142 9.26 10.54 8.50
CA VAL A 142 9.89 10.37 9.81
C VAL A 142 10.20 11.75 10.37
N LYS A 143 9.59 12.12 11.50
CA LYS A 143 9.65 13.47 12.08
C LYS A 143 9.28 14.55 11.04
N ASP A 144 10.20 15.44 10.74
CA ASP A 144 10.07 16.57 9.81
C ASP A 144 10.59 16.28 8.40
N ILE A 145 11.09 15.05 8.14
CA ILE A 145 11.54 14.63 6.81
C ILE A 145 10.47 13.83 6.09
N VAL A 146 10.26 14.17 4.83
CA VAL A 146 9.34 13.49 3.89
C VAL A 146 10.14 13.11 2.66
N MET A 147 10.07 11.86 2.27
CA MET A 147 10.73 11.31 1.10
C MET A 147 9.69 10.65 0.20
N ASN A 148 9.59 11.11 -1.04
CA ASN A 148 8.65 10.56 -2.03
C ASN A 148 9.42 9.68 -3.03
N ASN A 149 9.13 8.39 -3.02
CA ASN A 149 9.82 7.40 -3.84
C ASN A 149 9.32 7.35 -5.29
N ILE A 150 8.19 8.01 -5.60
CA ILE A 150 7.68 8.12 -6.97
C ILE A 150 8.36 9.29 -7.68
N THR A 151 8.41 10.47 -7.02
CA THR A 151 8.99 11.68 -7.61
C THR A 151 10.50 11.81 -7.34
N HIS A 152 11.06 10.96 -6.46
CA HIS A 152 12.43 11.03 -5.95
C HIS A 152 12.76 12.36 -5.26
N GLU A 153 11.76 13.00 -4.68
CA GLU A 153 11.90 14.24 -3.92
C GLU A 153 12.07 13.98 -2.43
N VAL A 154 12.86 14.82 -1.80
CA VAL A 154 13.07 14.80 -0.34
C VAL A 154 12.84 16.19 0.21
N TRP A 155 12.05 16.28 1.25
CA TRP A 155 11.70 17.52 1.93
C TRP A 155 12.00 17.42 3.42
N ARG A 156 12.53 18.45 4.02
CA ARG A 156 12.69 18.56 5.46
C ARG A 156 12.21 19.93 5.94
N ASP A 157 11.27 19.93 6.92
CA ASP A 157 10.61 21.14 7.41
C ASP A 157 10.10 22.05 6.30
N GLY A 158 9.47 21.43 5.27
CA GLY A 158 8.92 22.12 4.09
C GLY A 158 9.97 22.66 3.10
N LYS A 159 11.28 22.38 3.29
CA LYS A 159 12.35 22.74 2.36
C LYS A 159 12.77 21.53 1.55
N GLU A 160 12.82 21.68 0.23
CA GLU A 160 13.34 20.65 -0.66
C GLU A 160 14.84 20.44 -0.46
N ILE A 161 15.25 19.18 -0.40
CA ILE A 161 16.64 18.75 -0.22
C ILE A 161 17.10 18.01 -1.48
N GLN A 162 18.09 18.57 -2.17
CA GLN A 162 18.66 17.96 -3.37
C GLN A 162 19.70 16.89 -2.98
N LEU A 163 19.39 15.63 -3.27
CA LEU A 163 20.26 14.48 -3.03
C LEU A 163 20.76 13.89 -4.35
N THR A 164 22.00 13.40 -4.35
CA THR A 164 22.46 12.50 -5.39
C THR A 164 21.80 11.13 -5.22
N LYS A 165 21.82 10.29 -6.28
CA LYS A 165 21.19 8.97 -6.19
C LYS A 165 21.68 8.15 -5.00
N LYS A 166 22.98 8.12 -4.73
CA LYS A 166 23.55 7.34 -3.60
C LYS A 166 23.20 7.91 -2.22
N GLU A 167 23.09 9.23 -2.11
CA GLU A 167 22.60 9.86 -0.88
C GLU A 167 21.11 9.57 -0.66
N TYR A 168 20.33 9.55 -1.75
CA TYR A 168 18.92 9.19 -1.73
C TYR A 168 18.74 7.73 -1.28
N ASP A 169 19.40 6.78 -1.95
CA ASP A 169 19.34 5.34 -1.62
C ASP A 169 19.76 5.08 -0.15
N LEU A 170 20.79 5.79 0.33
CA LEU A 170 21.27 5.68 1.71
C LEU A 170 20.25 6.24 2.72
N LEU A 171 19.63 7.39 2.42
CA LEU A 171 18.60 7.98 3.26
C LEU A 171 17.36 7.08 3.31
N GLU A 172 16.91 6.58 2.15
CA GLU A 172 15.79 5.65 2.05
C GLU A 172 16.00 4.43 2.95
N MET A 173 17.18 3.81 2.85
CA MET A 173 17.53 2.64 3.66
C MET A 173 17.47 2.92 5.16
N LEU A 174 17.92 4.10 5.59
CA LEU A 174 17.87 4.51 7.00
C LEU A 174 16.44 4.82 7.46
N LEU A 175 15.62 5.44 6.61
CA LEU A 175 14.24 5.81 6.94
C LEU A 175 13.32 4.59 7.01
N ILE A 176 13.44 3.64 6.06
CA ILE A 176 12.67 2.39 6.06
C ILE A 176 12.98 1.57 7.33
N ASN A 177 14.24 1.57 7.76
CA ASN A 177 14.72 0.85 8.95
C ASN A 177 14.82 1.77 10.19
N LYS A 178 13.94 2.76 10.32
CA LYS A 178 13.93 3.64 11.49
C LYS A 178 13.93 2.85 12.80
N ASN A 179 14.65 3.37 13.79
CA ASN A 179 14.88 2.75 15.11
C ASN A 179 15.72 1.44 15.08
N ILE A 180 16.21 1.01 13.92
CA ILE A 180 17.11 -0.14 13.79
C ILE A 180 18.51 0.37 13.43
N VAL A 181 19.53 -0.09 14.17
CA VAL A 181 20.93 0.25 13.86
C VAL A 181 21.39 -0.61 12.67
N LEU A 182 21.76 0.04 11.57
CA LEU A 182 22.33 -0.61 10.39
C LEU A 182 23.85 -0.55 10.44
N SER A 183 24.51 -1.71 10.27
CA SER A 183 25.96 -1.77 10.18
C SER A 183 26.47 -1.17 8.86
N ARG A 184 27.76 -0.81 8.82
CA ARG A 184 28.37 -0.30 7.59
C ARG A 184 28.36 -1.31 6.46
N GLU A 185 28.59 -2.57 6.79
CA GLU A 185 28.58 -3.70 5.85
C GLU A 185 27.18 -3.84 5.25
N LYS A 186 26.13 -3.80 6.10
CA LYS A 186 24.74 -3.87 5.63
C LYS A 186 24.38 -2.71 4.72
N LEU A 187 24.80 -1.50 5.06
CA LEU A 187 24.56 -0.31 4.23
C LEU A 187 25.30 -0.38 2.89
N ILE A 188 26.51 -0.91 2.87
CA ILE A 188 27.26 -1.13 1.62
C ILE A 188 26.54 -2.14 0.72
N GLU A 189 26.19 -3.29 1.28
CA GLU A 189 25.53 -4.35 0.54
C GLU A 189 24.24 -3.87 -0.13
N GLU A 190 23.38 -3.16 0.62
CA GLU A 190 22.07 -2.71 0.15
C GLU A 190 22.14 -1.51 -0.81
N VAL A 191 23.05 -0.55 -0.56
CA VAL A 191 23.11 0.69 -1.34
C VAL A 191 24.05 0.59 -2.53
N TRP A 192 25.16 -0.14 -2.41
CA TRP A 192 26.17 -0.27 -3.48
C TRP A 192 26.17 -1.64 -4.18
N GLY A 193 25.55 -2.64 -3.56
CA GLY A 193 25.45 -4.00 -4.08
C GLY A 193 26.57 -4.93 -3.60
N TYR A 194 26.35 -6.22 -3.75
CA TYR A 194 27.22 -7.28 -3.25
C TYR A 194 28.63 -7.28 -3.88
N ASP A 195 28.74 -6.81 -5.14
CA ASP A 195 29.99 -6.78 -5.89
C ASP A 195 30.84 -5.50 -5.67
N TYR A 196 30.44 -4.67 -4.70
CA TYR A 196 31.18 -3.45 -4.42
C TYR A 196 32.53 -3.72 -3.79
N VAL A 197 33.61 -3.40 -4.51
CA VAL A 197 35.03 -3.64 -4.12
C VAL A 197 35.60 -2.49 -3.24
N GLY A 198 34.74 -1.53 -2.81
CA GLY A 198 35.19 -0.38 -2.00
C GLY A 198 35.26 -0.67 -0.50
N ASP A 199 35.96 0.21 0.22
CA ASP A 199 36.06 0.17 1.68
C ASP A 199 34.74 0.58 2.35
N THR A 200 34.42 -0.02 3.49
CA THR A 200 33.28 0.35 4.35
C THR A 200 33.33 1.81 4.84
N ASN A 201 34.50 2.45 4.84
CA ASN A 201 34.68 3.89 5.06
C ASN A 201 33.90 4.77 4.06
N SER A 202 33.54 4.24 2.89
CA SER A 202 32.71 4.95 1.92
C SER A 202 31.37 5.37 2.53
N VAL A 203 30.77 4.53 3.37
CA VAL A 203 29.52 4.87 4.08
C VAL A 203 29.69 6.10 4.94
N ASP A 204 30.79 6.21 5.68
CA ASP A 204 31.06 7.35 6.57
C ASP A 204 31.16 8.67 5.80
N VAL A 205 31.71 8.62 4.59
CA VAL A 205 31.80 9.78 3.69
C VAL A 205 30.40 10.20 3.20
N PHE A 206 29.58 9.24 2.77
CA PHE A 206 28.21 9.53 2.31
C PHE A 206 27.30 9.96 3.47
N ILE A 207 27.45 9.39 4.67
CA ILE A 207 26.75 9.86 5.88
C ILE A 207 27.13 11.31 6.19
N ARG A 208 28.40 11.70 6.04
CA ARG A 208 28.82 13.08 6.23
C ARG A 208 28.17 14.03 5.20
N TYR A 209 28.13 13.64 3.92
CA TYR A 209 27.46 14.43 2.88
C TYR A 209 25.96 14.52 3.13
N LEU A 210 25.35 13.41 3.51
CA LEU A 210 23.92 13.37 3.81
C LEU A 210 23.61 14.29 5.02
N ARG A 211 24.37 14.20 6.10
CA ARG A 211 24.23 15.09 7.27
C ARG A 211 24.37 16.57 6.91
N SER A 212 25.32 16.93 6.04
CA SER A 212 25.47 18.33 5.62
C SER A 212 24.25 18.88 4.90
N LYS A 213 23.42 18.00 4.32
CA LYS A 213 22.22 18.39 3.59
C LYS A 213 20.94 18.31 4.44
N ILE A 214 20.83 17.24 5.24
CA ILE A 214 19.59 17.01 6.00
C ILE A 214 19.69 17.40 7.48
N ASP A 215 20.89 17.45 8.07
CA ASP A 215 21.06 17.76 9.50
C ASP A 215 21.61 19.16 9.76
N ASP A 216 22.45 19.70 8.88
CA ASP A 216 23.01 21.03 9.09
C ASP A 216 21.93 22.11 8.91
N GLY A 217 21.86 23.02 9.91
CA GLY A 217 20.82 24.06 9.95
C GLY A 217 19.52 23.66 10.66
N PHE A 218 19.40 22.41 11.12
CA PHE A 218 18.29 21.93 11.93
C PHE A 218 18.73 21.61 13.36
N GLU A 219 17.88 21.91 14.35
CA GLU A 219 18.18 21.60 15.77
C GLU A 219 18.22 20.09 15.99
N ASP A 220 17.22 19.37 15.49
CA ASP A 220 17.13 17.93 15.60
C ASP A 220 17.98 17.24 14.54
N LYS A 221 18.99 16.48 14.97
CA LYS A 221 19.80 15.65 14.09
C LYS A 221 19.12 14.31 13.89
N LEU A 222 18.83 13.96 12.63
CA LEU A 222 18.14 12.71 12.31
C LEU A 222 19.08 11.50 12.37
N ILE A 223 20.27 11.61 11.77
CA ILE A 223 21.21 10.49 11.69
C ILE A 223 22.05 10.40 12.96
N THR A 224 21.83 9.35 13.72
CA THR A 224 22.62 9.06 14.94
C THR A 224 23.69 8.00 14.62
N THR A 225 24.93 8.24 15.10
CA THR A 225 26.02 7.25 15.04
C THR A 225 25.99 6.40 16.30
N ILE A 226 25.97 5.10 16.14
CA ILE A 226 26.23 4.13 17.22
C ILE A 226 27.68 3.66 17.07
N ARG A 227 28.56 4.16 17.95
CA ARG A 227 30.01 3.92 17.84
C ARG A 227 30.32 2.44 17.80
N GLY A 228 31.15 2.03 16.86
CA GLY A 228 31.56 0.63 16.65
C GLY A 228 30.50 -0.28 16.02
N VAL A 229 29.27 0.25 15.76
CA VAL A 229 28.17 -0.56 15.19
C VAL A 229 27.73 0.00 13.83
N GLY A 230 27.25 1.25 13.76
CA GLY A 230 26.72 1.78 12.51
C GLY A 230 25.88 3.05 12.72
N TYR A 231 24.81 3.16 11.94
CA TYR A 231 23.96 4.35 11.87
C TYR A 231 22.48 4.01 12.05
N VAL A 232 21.73 4.98 12.58
CA VAL A 232 20.28 4.84 12.80
C VAL A 232 19.60 6.21 12.68
N ILE A 233 18.40 6.25 12.13
CA ILE A 233 17.44 7.34 12.27
C ILE A 233 16.42 6.95 13.36
N LYS A 234 16.28 7.79 14.39
CA LYS A 234 15.33 7.57 15.48
C LYS A 234 14.07 8.41 15.27
N ASP A 235 12.92 7.79 15.44
CA ASP A 235 11.58 8.39 15.30
C ASP A 235 10.93 8.62 16.68
N ASN A 236 11.71 9.07 17.66
CA ASN A 236 11.25 9.34 19.02
C ASN A 236 11.14 10.85 19.25
#